data_cce4ea2b10469a57073fa5b77bee979b
#
_entry.id   cce4ea2b10469a57073fa5b77bee979b
#
_cell.length_a   1.000
_cell.length_b   1.000
_cell.length_c   1.000
_cell.angle_alpha   90.00
_cell.angle_beta   90.00
_cell.angle_gamma   90.00
#
_symmetry.space_group_name_H-M   'P 1'
#
loop_
_entity.id
_entity.type
_entity.pdbx_description
1 polymer ?
#
loop_
_entity_poly.entity_id
_entity_poly.type
_entity_poly.pdbx_seq_one_letter_code
_entity_poly.pdbx_strand_id
1 'polypeptide(L)'
;NSFWPVRFKKILINSFFLFFILISNYLFGKIIIKNTEFIHYNDVKIKIVQPNINIAKTWGIENEKRNLNLLLSLSKVNKDEKTLIVWPEGMIQQTNPKDLYKYKEYFNKNFSKNHLIIVGVTNPSITGNKINFYNSLVVLNNNAEVVSIYNKIKLVPFGEFIPFENLLTKWGLKKITFGYSSFSSGNDRKEIKVFNNLSFLPLLCYEIIYSGELKR
;
A
#
# COMPACT_ATOMS: atom_id res chain seq x y z
N ASN A 1 22.64 48.94 -29.39
CA ASN A 1 23.44 47.84 -29.93
C ASN A 1 23.52 46.71 -28.90
N SER A 2 22.65 45.73 -28.99
CA SER A 2 22.70 44.56 -28.08
C SER A 2 23.73 43.58 -28.59
N PHE A 3 24.78 43.34 -27.82
CA PHE A 3 25.90 42.43 -28.11
C PHE A 3 25.53 40.94 -28.26
N TRP A 4 24.27 40.57 -27.99
CA TRP A 4 23.86 39.19 -27.97
C TRP A 4 22.87 38.87 -29.10
N PRO A 5 23.08 37.77 -29.85
CA PRO A 5 22.13 37.32 -30.87
C PRO A 5 20.76 37.01 -30.26
N VAL A 6 19.68 37.29 -30.96
CA VAL A 6 18.29 37.14 -30.51
C VAL A 6 18.01 35.79 -29.91
N ARG A 7 18.62 34.74 -30.47
CA ARG A 7 18.52 33.33 -29.98
C ARG A 7 19.07 33.17 -28.57
N PHE A 8 20.21 33.83 -28.25
CA PHE A 8 20.85 33.76 -26.95
C PHE A 8 20.01 34.45 -25.86
N LYS A 9 19.43 35.60 -26.18
CA LYS A 9 18.51 36.32 -25.29
C LYS A 9 17.29 35.49 -24.94
N LYS A 10 16.70 34.77 -25.92
CA LYS A 10 15.56 33.86 -25.67
C LYS A 10 15.95 32.70 -24.74
N ILE A 11 17.14 32.10 -24.93
CA ILE A 11 17.63 31.03 -24.05
C ILE A 11 17.80 31.53 -22.62
N LEU A 12 18.41 32.73 -22.43
CA LEU A 12 18.59 33.34 -21.11
C LEU A 12 17.26 33.59 -20.41
N ILE A 13 16.29 34.18 -21.13
CA ILE A 13 14.96 34.46 -20.59
C ILE A 13 14.26 33.16 -20.17
N ASN A 14 14.29 32.10 -21.03
CA ASN A 14 13.68 30.84 -20.72
C ASN A 14 14.37 30.14 -19.52
N SER A 15 15.71 30.19 -19.46
CA SER A 15 16.46 29.65 -18.33
C SER A 15 16.16 30.38 -17.03
N PHE A 16 16.05 31.71 -17.07
CA PHE A 16 15.65 32.50 -15.91
C PHE A 16 14.25 32.16 -15.44
N PHE A 17 13.30 32.01 -16.37
CA PHE A 17 11.92 31.63 -16.04
C PHE A 17 11.85 30.23 -15.41
N LEU A 18 12.58 29.25 -15.97
CA LEU A 18 12.66 27.89 -15.40
C LEU A 18 13.27 27.94 -13.98
N PHE A 19 14.35 28.69 -13.80
CA PHE A 19 15.00 28.84 -12.49
C PHE A 19 14.07 29.49 -11.47
N PHE A 20 13.32 30.51 -11.89
CA PHE A 20 12.32 31.19 -11.05
C PHE A 20 11.21 30.19 -10.60
N ILE A 21 10.69 29.35 -11.51
CA ILE A 21 9.71 28.32 -11.18
C ILE A 21 10.27 27.33 -10.14
N LEU A 22 11.50 26.86 -10.34
CA LEU A 22 12.14 25.92 -9.41
C LEU A 22 12.33 26.54 -8.01
N ILE A 23 12.83 27.77 -7.94
CA ILE A 23 12.97 28.49 -6.67
C ILE A 23 11.63 28.71 -5.99
N SER A 24 10.62 29.15 -6.75
CA SER A 24 9.28 29.39 -6.20
C SER A 24 8.68 28.11 -5.59
N ASN A 25 8.81 26.98 -6.28
CA ASN A 25 8.37 25.69 -5.76
C ASN A 25 9.15 25.28 -4.49
N TYR A 26 10.47 25.48 -4.49
CA TYR A 26 11.30 25.18 -3.31
C TYR A 26 10.88 26.02 -2.10
N LEU A 27 10.75 27.33 -2.30
CA LEU A 27 10.35 28.26 -1.23
C LEU A 27 8.94 27.96 -0.72
N PHE A 28 8.00 27.69 -1.62
CA PHE A 28 6.63 27.29 -1.28
C PHE A 28 6.63 26.02 -0.45
N GLY A 29 7.35 24.96 -0.89
CA GLY A 29 7.48 23.73 -0.14
C GLY A 29 8.08 23.95 1.25
N LYS A 30 9.13 24.77 1.35
CA LYS A 30 9.76 25.12 2.64
C LYS A 30 8.81 25.84 3.60
N ILE A 31 7.98 26.76 3.07
CA ILE A 31 6.98 27.47 3.87
C ILE A 31 5.90 26.51 4.38
N ILE A 32 5.39 25.62 3.51
CA ILE A 32 4.40 24.61 3.91
C ILE A 32 4.96 23.70 5.00
N ILE A 33 6.15 23.14 4.81
CA ILE A 33 6.77 22.24 5.80
C ILE A 33 6.96 22.95 7.14
N LYS A 34 7.42 24.22 7.12
CA LYS A 34 7.63 25.01 8.34
C LYS A 34 6.32 25.29 9.11
N ASN A 35 5.22 25.49 8.37
CA ASN A 35 3.92 25.85 8.94
C ASN A 35 3.03 24.62 9.20
N THR A 36 3.51 23.41 8.90
CA THR A 36 2.76 22.18 9.17
C THR A 36 2.99 21.76 10.61
N GLU A 37 1.92 21.71 11.39
CA GLU A 37 1.95 21.13 12.72
C GLU A 37 1.90 19.60 12.63
N PHE A 38 2.82 18.93 13.30
CA PHE A 38 2.84 17.49 13.40
C PHE A 38 2.09 17.04 14.65
N ILE A 39 1.04 16.24 14.46
CA ILE A 39 0.34 15.60 15.59
C ILE A 39 1.13 14.36 15.99
N HIS A 40 1.62 14.34 17.23
CA HIS A 40 2.33 13.20 17.79
C HIS A 40 1.36 12.34 18.60
N TYR A 41 1.23 11.07 18.24
CA TYR A 41 0.49 10.07 19.00
C TYR A 41 1.47 9.32 19.90
N ASN A 42 1.55 9.72 21.18
CA ASN A 42 2.51 9.15 22.13
C ASN A 42 2.06 7.80 22.72
N ASP A 43 0.80 7.46 22.56
CA ASP A 43 0.17 6.27 23.15
C ASP A 43 0.11 5.07 22.19
N VAL A 44 0.53 5.24 20.93
CA VAL A 44 0.53 4.18 19.91
C VAL A 44 1.89 4.12 19.22
N LYS A 45 2.51 2.96 19.24
CA LYS A 45 3.72 2.68 18.46
C LYS A 45 3.37 2.16 17.08
N ILE A 46 4.14 2.53 16.07
CA ILE A 46 4.06 1.96 14.72
C ILE A 46 5.32 1.14 14.47
N LYS A 47 5.15 -0.15 14.18
CA LYS A 47 6.25 -1.05 13.83
C LYS A 47 6.13 -1.52 12.39
N ILE A 48 7.04 -1.04 11.55
CA ILE A 48 7.15 -1.48 10.15
C ILE A 48 8.10 -2.68 10.10
N VAL A 49 7.64 -3.78 9.49
CA VAL A 49 8.39 -5.02 9.35
C VAL A 49 8.85 -5.19 7.92
N GLN A 50 10.17 -5.27 7.71
CA GLN A 50 10.80 -5.47 6.41
C GLN A 50 11.49 -6.85 6.37
N PRO A 51 10.84 -7.91 5.85
CA PRO A 51 11.39 -9.26 5.86
C PRO A 51 12.39 -9.55 4.74
N ASN A 52 12.51 -8.65 3.75
CA ASN A 52 13.39 -8.79 2.58
C ASN A 52 13.20 -10.12 1.84
N ILE A 53 11.95 -10.50 1.57
CA ILE A 53 11.59 -11.74 0.87
C ILE A 53 11.66 -11.50 -0.64
N ASN A 54 12.32 -12.42 -1.36
CA ASN A 54 12.29 -12.39 -2.82
C ASN A 54 10.87 -12.65 -3.33
N ILE A 55 10.37 -11.80 -4.23
CA ILE A 55 9.03 -11.88 -4.83
C ILE A 55 8.72 -13.27 -5.40
N ALA A 56 9.71 -13.94 -6.04
CA ALA A 56 9.52 -15.29 -6.56
C ALA A 56 9.21 -16.33 -5.46
N LYS A 57 9.50 -16.03 -4.20
CA LYS A 57 9.26 -16.89 -3.03
C LYS A 57 8.03 -16.46 -2.22
N THR A 58 7.16 -15.62 -2.76
CA THR A 58 5.91 -15.23 -2.07
C THR A 58 4.74 -16.15 -2.41
N TRP A 59 4.80 -16.84 -3.55
CA TRP A 59 3.72 -17.70 -4.05
C TRP A 59 3.78 -19.13 -3.51
N GLY A 60 2.61 -19.72 -3.31
CA GLY A 60 2.42 -21.07 -2.80
C GLY A 60 2.18 -21.14 -1.30
N ILE A 61 1.37 -22.12 -0.86
CA ILE A 61 0.93 -22.25 0.54
C ILE A 61 2.08 -22.51 1.51
N GLU A 62 3.10 -23.25 1.09
CA GLU A 62 4.28 -23.52 1.92
C GLU A 62 5.13 -22.25 2.09
N ASN A 63 5.28 -21.47 1.03
CA ASN A 63 5.95 -20.18 1.09
C ASN A 63 5.18 -19.22 1.98
N GLU A 64 3.85 -19.19 1.90
CA GLU A 64 3.00 -18.35 2.76
C GLU A 64 3.22 -18.69 4.24
N LYS A 65 3.22 -19.97 4.62
CA LYS A 65 3.49 -20.39 6.02
C LYS A 65 4.89 -19.99 6.49
N ARG A 66 5.90 -20.17 5.64
CA ARG A 66 7.28 -19.77 5.96
C ARG A 66 7.39 -18.26 6.13
N ASN A 67 6.79 -17.50 5.21
CA ASN A 67 6.81 -16.04 5.23
C ASN A 67 6.05 -15.52 6.46
N LEU A 68 4.91 -16.14 6.81
CA LEU A 68 4.16 -15.81 8.02
C LEU A 68 5.01 -16.01 9.28
N ASN A 69 5.70 -17.16 9.40
CA ASN A 69 6.58 -17.41 10.54
C ASN A 69 7.73 -16.38 10.64
N LEU A 70 8.31 -16.00 9.49
CA LEU A 70 9.33 -14.96 9.45
C LEU A 70 8.76 -13.60 9.89
N LEU A 71 7.61 -13.20 9.37
CA LEU A 71 6.93 -11.96 9.77
C LEU A 71 6.64 -11.93 11.27
N LEU A 72 6.10 -13.02 11.82
CA LEU A 72 5.85 -13.14 13.26
C LEU A 72 7.14 -13.00 14.07
N SER A 73 8.23 -13.65 13.65
CA SER A 73 9.52 -13.59 14.34
C SER A 73 10.15 -12.20 14.35
N LEU A 74 9.94 -11.42 13.27
CA LEU A 74 10.42 -10.05 13.13
C LEU A 74 9.52 -9.03 13.83
N SER A 75 8.26 -9.39 14.09
CA SER A 75 7.24 -8.52 14.70
C SER A 75 7.31 -8.47 16.23
N LYS A 76 8.44 -8.83 16.84
CA LYS A 76 8.58 -8.79 18.30
C LYS A 76 8.18 -7.43 18.86
N VAL A 77 7.16 -7.39 19.71
CA VAL A 77 6.57 -6.19 20.32
C VAL A 77 6.31 -6.43 21.82
N ASN A 78 6.25 -5.35 22.60
CA ASN A 78 5.84 -5.42 23.99
C ASN A 78 4.31 -5.60 24.07
N LYS A 79 3.84 -6.64 24.75
CA LYS A 79 2.41 -6.99 24.83
C LYS A 79 1.56 -5.95 25.57
N ASP A 80 2.17 -5.12 26.39
CA ASP A 80 1.47 -4.11 27.18
C ASP A 80 1.32 -2.76 26.44
N GLU A 81 2.03 -2.59 25.31
CA GLU A 81 2.02 -1.35 24.55
C GLU A 81 1.11 -1.44 23.32
N LYS A 82 0.29 -0.43 23.10
CA LYS A 82 -0.50 -0.33 21.85
C LYS A 82 0.43 -0.19 20.67
N THR A 83 0.39 -1.16 19.76
CA THR A 83 1.27 -1.17 18.58
C THR A 83 0.50 -1.53 17.33
N LEU A 84 0.63 -0.67 16.31
CA LEU A 84 0.20 -0.94 14.94
C LEU A 84 1.38 -1.54 14.17
N ILE A 85 1.26 -2.79 13.80
CA ILE A 85 2.31 -3.53 13.08
C ILE A 85 1.96 -3.48 11.59
N VAL A 86 2.92 -3.10 10.75
CA VAL A 86 2.72 -3.00 9.31
C VAL A 86 3.60 -4.03 8.61
N TRP A 87 2.96 -5.00 7.98
CA TRP A 87 3.60 -6.01 7.13
C TRP A 87 3.52 -5.59 5.66
N PRO A 88 4.44 -6.09 4.80
CA PRO A 88 4.47 -5.73 3.39
C PRO A 88 3.23 -6.19 2.61
N GLU A 89 3.06 -5.58 1.44
CA GLU A 89 2.08 -6.00 0.44
C GLU A 89 2.37 -7.43 -0.07
N GLY A 90 1.31 -8.19 -0.37
CA GLY A 90 1.42 -9.50 -1.02
C GLY A 90 2.02 -10.61 -0.16
N MET A 91 1.96 -10.51 1.17
CA MET A 91 2.52 -11.54 2.06
C MET A 91 1.58 -12.73 2.27
N ILE A 92 0.28 -12.52 2.18
CA ILE A 92 -0.74 -13.56 2.32
C ILE A 92 -1.57 -13.58 1.04
N GLN A 93 -1.27 -14.54 0.16
CA GLN A 93 -1.85 -14.60 -1.19
C GLN A 93 -2.72 -15.82 -1.43
N GLN A 94 -2.52 -16.89 -0.66
CA GLN A 94 -3.21 -18.17 -0.85
C GLN A 94 -4.37 -18.35 0.13
N THR A 95 -4.31 -17.70 1.27
CA THR A 95 -5.35 -17.79 2.30
C THR A 95 -6.35 -16.65 2.12
N ASN A 96 -7.63 -17.01 1.98
CA ASN A 96 -8.72 -16.04 1.98
C ASN A 96 -8.70 -15.25 3.30
N PRO A 97 -8.88 -13.92 3.28
CA PRO A 97 -8.97 -13.12 4.50
C PRO A 97 -9.95 -13.68 5.55
N LYS A 98 -11.07 -14.26 5.11
CA LYS A 98 -12.06 -14.89 6.01
C LYS A 98 -11.53 -16.13 6.74
N ASP A 99 -10.50 -16.78 6.21
CA ASP A 99 -9.93 -18.00 6.76
C ASP A 99 -8.63 -17.78 7.54
N LEU A 100 -8.23 -16.49 7.71
CA LEU A 100 -7.00 -16.14 8.45
C LEU A 100 -7.06 -16.53 9.92
N TYR A 101 -8.27 -16.67 10.49
CA TYR A 101 -8.46 -17.14 11.87
C TYR A 101 -7.80 -18.53 12.14
N LYS A 102 -7.53 -19.32 11.11
CA LYS A 102 -6.76 -20.59 11.25
C LYS A 102 -5.36 -20.37 11.82
N TYR A 103 -4.83 -19.16 11.73
CA TYR A 103 -3.54 -18.77 12.29
C TYR A 103 -3.65 -18.18 13.71
N LYS A 104 -4.82 -18.23 14.33
CA LYS A 104 -5.12 -17.65 15.65
C LYS A 104 -4.08 -18.01 16.73
N GLU A 105 -3.68 -19.28 16.81
CA GLU A 105 -2.71 -19.71 17.82
C GLU A 105 -1.34 -19.05 17.64
N TYR A 106 -0.87 -18.92 16.39
CA TYR A 106 0.38 -18.22 16.07
C TYR A 106 0.30 -16.73 16.44
N PHE A 107 -0.83 -16.09 16.14
CA PHE A 107 -1.06 -14.69 16.46
C PHE A 107 -1.12 -14.46 17.98
N ASN A 108 -1.89 -15.23 18.72
CA ASN A 108 -2.04 -15.11 20.17
C ASN A 108 -0.73 -15.36 20.92
N LYS A 109 0.13 -16.23 20.41
CA LYS A 109 1.46 -16.45 20.97
C LYS A 109 2.32 -15.18 20.90
N ASN A 110 2.23 -14.44 19.80
CA ASN A 110 3.09 -13.29 19.50
C ASN A 110 2.47 -11.95 19.88
N PHE A 111 1.14 -11.82 19.82
CA PHE A 111 0.42 -10.55 19.97
C PHE A 111 -0.59 -10.59 21.11
N SER A 112 -0.98 -9.42 21.58
CA SER A 112 -2.03 -9.20 22.58
C SER A 112 -3.15 -8.32 22.02
N LYS A 113 -4.21 -8.08 22.78
CA LYS A 113 -5.31 -7.17 22.42
C LYS A 113 -4.87 -5.72 22.15
N ASN A 114 -3.65 -5.37 22.53
CA ASN A 114 -3.07 -4.06 22.27
C ASN A 114 -2.42 -3.95 20.89
N HIS A 115 -2.47 -5.00 20.07
CA HIS A 115 -1.84 -5.05 18.76
C HIS A 115 -2.85 -5.16 17.65
N LEU A 116 -2.63 -4.38 16.59
CA LEU A 116 -3.29 -4.53 15.30
C LEU A 116 -2.23 -4.71 14.22
N ILE A 117 -2.53 -5.55 13.24
CA ILE A 117 -1.59 -5.91 12.17
C ILE A 117 -2.20 -5.52 10.82
N ILE A 118 -1.52 -4.66 10.08
CA ILE A 118 -1.83 -4.33 8.69
C ILE A 118 -1.04 -5.26 7.79
N VAL A 119 -1.71 -5.92 6.84
CA VAL A 119 -1.05 -6.79 5.86
C VAL A 119 -1.75 -6.75 4.51
N GLY A 120 -0.97 -6.86 3.43
CA GLY A 120 -1.47 -7.02 2.07
C GLY A 120 -1.84 -8.48 1.79
N VAL A 121 -3.05 -8.68 1.25
CA VAL A 121 -3.63 -10.01 0.97
C VAL A 121 -4.30 -10.04 -0.40
N THR A 122 -4.47 -11.22 -0.97
CA THR A 122 -5.40 -11.42 -2.07
C THR A 122 -6.80 -11.74 -1.52
N ASN A 123 -7.80 -10.95 -1.91
CA ASN A 123 -9.18 -11.12 -1.44
C ASN A 123 -10.07 -11.60 -2.59
N PRO A 124 -10.44 -12.89 -2.66
CA PRO A 124 -11.43 -13.37 -3.62
C PRO A 124 -12.85 -12.98 -3.17
N SER A 125 -13.67 -12.56 -4.13
CA SER A 125 -15.10 -12.26 -3.91
C SER A 125 -15.92 -12.86 -5.05
N ILE A 126 -17.01 -13.52 -4.71
CA ILE A 126 -17.92 -14.13 -5.67
C ILE A 126 -19.06 -13.14 -5.92
N THR A 127 -19.26 -12.77 -7.19
CA THR A 127 -20.37 -11.93 -7.62
C THR A 127 -21.08 -12.65 -8.77
N GLY A 128 -22.24 -13.21 -8.48
CA GLY A 128 -22.95 -14.11 -9.42
C GLY A 128 -22.09 -15.33 -9.72
N ASN A 129 -21.84 -15.62 -11.00
CA ASN A 129 -21.00 -16.74 -11.46
C ASN A 129 -19.51 -16.37 -11.66
N LYS A 130 -19.10 -15.16 -11.28
CA LYS A 130 -17.74 -14.68 -11.49
C LYS A 130 -17.00 -14.56 -10.16
N ILE A 131 -15.75 -15.05 -10.14
CA ILE A 131 -14.82 -14.81 -9.03
C ILE A 131 -13.98 -13.61 -9.40
N ASN A 132 -14.07 -12.56 -8.58
CA ASN A 132 -13.21 -11.38 -8.66
C ASN A 132 -12.12 -11.50 -7.62
N PHE A 133 -10.89 -11.13 -8.00
CA PHE A 133 -9.75 -11.07 -7.08
C PHE A 133 -9.39 -9.61 -6.84
N TYR A 134 -9.22 -9.23 -5.59
CA TYR A 134 -8.80 -7.89 -5.21
C TYR A 134 -7.41 -7.94 -4.55
N ASN A 135 -6.56 -6.99 -4.90
CA ASN A 135 -5.39 -6.67 -4.10
C ASN A 135 -5.88 -5.85 -2.90
N SER A 136 -5.71 -6.37 -1.70
CA SER A 136 -6.37 -5.79 -0.52
C SER A 136 -5.41 -5.59 0.64
N LEU A 137 -5.69 -4.56 1.43
CA LEU A 137 -5.13 -4.33 2.73
C LEU A 137 -6.15 -4.77 3.78
N VAL A 138 -5.71 -5.60 4.72
CA VAL A 138 -6.53 -5.97 5.88
C VAL A 138 -5.88 -5.51 7.18
N VAL A 139 -6.71 -5.18 8.15
CA VAL A 139 -6.32 -4.98 9.54
C VAL A 139 -6.77 -6.20 10.32
N LEU A 140 -5.84 -6.88 10.99
CA LEU A 140 -6.07 -8.06 11.80
C LEU A 140 -5.89 -7.73 13.27
N ASN A 141 -6.68 -8.38 14.12
CA ASN A 141 -6.47 -8.39 15.56
C ASN A 141 -5.52 -9.54 16.00
N ASN A 142 -5.27 -9.67 17.28
CA ASN A 142 -4.44 -10.74 17.85
C ASN A 142 -5.01 -12.16 17.67
N ASN A 143 -6.26 -12.33 17.27
CA ASN A 143 -6.88 -13.60 16.93
C ASN A 143 -6.79 -13.93 15.43
N ALA A 144 -6.05 -13.13 14.64
CA ALA A 144 -6.04 -13.18 13.17
C ALA A 144 -7.42 -12.98 12.54
N GLU A 145 -8.33 -12.29 13.22
CA GLU A 145 -9.64 -11.91 12.69
C GLU A 145 -9.55 -10.59 11.96
N VAL A 146 -10.27 -10.47 10.85
CA VAL A 146 -10.32 -9.24 10.04
C VAL A 146 -11.18 -8.18 10.75
N VAL A 147 -10.52 -7.10 11.16
CA VAL A 147 -11.18 -5.91 11.74
C VAL A 147 -11.64 -4.96 10.65
N SER A 148 -10.85 -4.82 9.60
CA SER A 148 -11.16 -3.95 8.45
C SER A 148 -10.49 -4.46 7.19
N ILE A 149 -11.09 -4.16 6.05
CA ILE A 149 -10.57 -4.50 4.74
C ILE A 149 -10.73 -3.33 3.77
N TYR A 150 -9.71 -3.11 2.96
CA TYR A 150 -9.71 -2.16 1.86
C TYR A 150 -9.25 -2.86 0.59
N ASN A 151 -10.06 -2.79 -0.46
CA ASN A 151 -9.72 -3.29 -1.79
C ASN A 151 -9.11 -2.14 -2.61
N LYS A 152 -7.92 -2.35 -3.16
CA LYS A 152 -7.21 -1.36 -3.96
C LYS A 152 -8.06 -0.83 -5.11
N ILE A 153 -8.14 0.49 -5.25
CA ILE A 153 -8.96 1.16 -6.25
C ILE A 153 -8.14 1.43 -7.51
N LYS A 154 -6.96 2.01 -7.37
CA LYS A 154 -6.09 2.36 -8.50
C LYS A 154 -5.11 1.22 -8.78
N LEU A 155 -5.45 0.41 -9.77
CA LEU A 155 -4.64 -0.73 -10.18
C LEU A 155 -3.52 -0.32 -11.13
N VAL A 156 -2.41 -1.06 -11.07
CA VAL A 156 -1.25 -0.83 -11.95
C VAL A 156 -1.48 -1.50 -13.31
N PRO A 157 -1.53 -0.73 -14.41
CA PRO A 157 -1.66 -1.30 -15.76
C PRO A 157 -0.53 -2.28 -16.06
N PHE A 158 -0.85 -3.38 -16.73
CA PHE A 158 0.02 -4.50 -17.10
C PHE A 158 0.63 -5.26 -15.90
N GLY A 159 0.61 -4.70 -14.72
CA GLY A 159 1.00 -5.36 -13.48
C GLY A 159 -0.17 -6.09 -12.81
N GLU A 160 -1.24 -5.39 -12.54
CA GLU A 160 -2.40 -5.90 -11.80
C GLU A 160 -3.61 -6.18 -12.70
N PHE A 161 -3.70 -5.50 -13.85
CA PHE A 161 -4.72 -5.77 -14.87
C PHE A 161 -4.15 -5.49 -16.26
N ILE A 162 -4.77 -6.06 -17.29
CA ILE A 162 -4.44 -5.78 -18.69
C ILE A 162 -5.47 -4.79 -19.22
N PRO A 163 -5.06 -3.54 -19.60
CA PRO A 163 -5.95 -2.64 -20.31
C PRO A 163 -6.44 -3.28 -21.59
N PHE A 164 -7.72 -3.11 -21.93
CA PHE A 164 -8.32 -3.73 -23.11
C PHE A 164 -8.06 -5.23 -23.21
N GLU A 165 -8.18 -5.97 -22.12
CA GLU A 165 -7.78 -7.38 -21.99
C GLU A 165 -8.29 -8.25 -23.16
N ASN A 166 -9.54 -8.07 -23.59
CA ASN A 166 -10.16 -8.81 -24.69
C ASN A 166 -9.45 -8.62 -26.04
N LEU A 167 -8.78 -7.50 -26.24
CA LEU A 167 -8.05 -7.19 -27.49
C LEU A 167 -6.59 -7.62 -27.39
N LEU A 168 -5.93 -7.24 -26.30
CA LEU A 168 -4.48 -7.41 -26.15
C LEU A 168 -4.08 -8.87 -25.89
N THR A 169 -4.91 -9.65 -25.21
CA THR A 169 -4.67 -11.08 -24.99
C THR A 169 -4.73 -11.88 -26.30
N LYS A 170 -5.57 -11.47 -27.27
CA LYS A 170 -5.58 -12.07 -28.62
C LYS A 170 -4.26 -11.86 -29.37
N TRP A 171 -3.51 -10.81 -29.04
CA TRP A 171 -2.19 -10.51 -29.60
C TRP A 171 -1.04 -11.11 -28.79
N GLY A 172 -1.36 -11.99 -27.84
CA GLY A 172 -0.36 -12.71 -27.02
C GLY A 172 0.21 -11.94 -25.85
N LEU A 173 -0.30 -10.73 -25.56
CA LEU A 173 0.13 -9.96 -24.40
C LEU A 173 -0.39 -10.59 -23.11
N LYS A 174 0.53 -10.82 -22.15
CA LYS A 174 0.25 -11.39 -20.83
C LYS A 174 0.63 -10.39 -19.75
N LYS A 175 0.07 -10.55 -18.54
CA LYS A 175 0.52 -9.81 -17.36
C LYS A 175 2.01 -10.03 -17.11
N ILE A 176 2.68 -8.97 -16.66
CA ILE A 176 4.09 -8.99 -16.31
C ILE A 176 4.31 -9.65 -14.94
N THR A 177 3.31 -9.56 -14.05
CA THR A 177 3.40 -10.08 -12.68
C THR A 177 2.88 -11.51 -12.58
N PHE A 178 3.50 -12.29 -11.68
CA PHE A 178 3.02 -13.63 -11.32
C PHE A 178 1.69 -13.53 -10.55
N GLY A 179 0.84 -14.58 -10.67
CA GLY A 179 -0.33 -14.71 -9.86
C GLY A 179 -1.64 -14.90 -10.60
N TYR A 180 -2.74 -14.57 -9.94
CA TYR A 180 -4.08 -14.68 -10.48
C TYR A 180 -4.26 -13.86 -11.76
N SER A 181 -5.34 -14.12 -12.50
CA SER A 181 -5.82 -13.25 -13.59
C SER A 181 -5.90 -11.79 -13.14
N SER A 182 -6.30 -10.86 -13.97
CA SER A 182 -6.42 -9.44 -13.63
C SER A 182 -7.15 -9.23 -12.30
N PHE A 183 -6.62 -8.36 -11.44
CA PHE A 183 -7.32 -7.91 -10.26
C PHE A 183 -8.49 -7.01 -10.65
N SER A 184 -9.52 -7.00 -9.82
CA SER A 184 -10.66 -6.09 -9.91
C SER A 184 -10.40 -4.84 -9.06
N SER A 185 -10.83 -3.68 -9.55
CA SER A 185 -10.77 -2.43 -8.79
C SER A 185 -11.77 -2.45 -7.63
N GLY A 186 -11.35 -1.99 -6.46
CA GLY A 186 -12.24 -1.67 -5.36
C GLY A 186 -13.14 -0.47 -5.68
N ASN A 187 -14.20 -0.31 -4.88
CA ASN A 187 -15.20 0.72 -5.13
C ASN A 187 -15.01 1.98 -4.29
N ASP A 188 -14.47 1.82 -3.08
CA ASP A 188 -14.53 2.87 -2.06
C ASP A 188 -13.28 2.88 -1.17
N ARG A 189 -12.83 4.09 -0.81
CA ARG A 189 -11.74 4.30 0.14
C ARG A 189 -12.28 5.04 1.35
N LYS A 190 -12.30 4.35 2.48
CA LYS A 190 -12.74 4.90 3.75
C LYS A 190 -11.58 4.93 4.74
N GLU A 191 -11.65 5.89 5.63
CA GLU A 191 -10.75 5.95 6.76
C GLU A 191 -10.93 4.72 7.64
N ILE A 192 -9.83 4.07 7.99
CA ILE A 192 -9.79 2.88 8.85
C ILE A 192 -9.41 3.32 10.25
N LYS A 193 -10.29 3.11 11.22
CA LYS A 193 -10.01 3.32 12.64
C LYS A 193 -9.29 2.10 13.19
N VAL A 194 -8.14 2.32 13.85
CA VAL A 194 -7.31 1.24 14.41
C VAL A 194 -7.29 1.26 15.94
N PHE A 195 -7.24 2.44 16.56
CA PHE A 195 -7.37 2.65 17.99
C PHE A 195 -8.28 3.85 18.22
N ASN A 196 -8.76 4.07 19.44
CA ASN A 196 -9.77 5.07 19.75
C ASN A 196 -9.50 6.46 19.15
N ASN A 197 -8.22 6.86 19.05
CA ASN A 197 -7.80 8.18 18.59
C ASN A 197 -6.93 8.13 17.33
N LEU A 198 -6.74 6.96 16.72
CA LEU A 198 -5.90 6.79 15.55
C LEU A 198 -6.70 6.18 14.40
N SER A 199 -6.65 6.84 13.25
CA SER A 199 -7.17 6.34 12.01
C SER A 199 -6.19 6.64 10.87
N PHE A 200 -6.32 5.93 9.77
CA PHE A 200 -5.54 6.17 8.58
C PHE A 200 -6.35 5.97 7.30
N LEU A 201 -5.94 6.65 6.23
CA LEU A 201 -6.47 6.43 4.90
C LEU A 201 -5.64 5.33 4.22
N PRO A 202 -6.24 4.20 3.83
CA PRO A 202 -5.49 3.09 3.24
C PRO A 202 -5.05 3.43 1.81
N LEU A 203 -3.77 3.18 1.54
CA LEU A 203 -3.14 3.31 0.22
C LEU A 203 -2.24 2.10 -0.02
N LEU A 204 -2.37 1.46 -1.18
CA LEU A 204 -1.55 0.34 -1.58
C LEU A 204 -0.61 0.76 -2.73
N CYS A 205 0.71 0.65 -2.47
CA CYS A 205 1.76 0.85 -3.46
C CYS A 205 1.60 2.17 -4.24
N TYR A 206 1.33 2.10 -5.55
CA TYR A 206 1.20 3.23 -6.45
C TYR A 206 0.05 4.19 -6.14
N GLU A 207 -0.88 3.83 -5.28
CA GLU A 207 -2.00 4.74 -4.95
C GLU A 207 -1.54 6.05 -4.33
N ILE A 208 -0.36 6.08 -3.70
CA ILE A 208 0.21 7.29 -3.10
C ILE A 208 0.49 8.40 -4.13
N ILE A 209 0.71 8.06 -5.41
CA ILE A 209 0.97 9.06 -6.45
C ILE A 209 -0.29 9.83 -6.86
N TYR A 210 -1.48 9.30 -6.56
CA TYR A 210 -2.76 9.96 -6.83
C TYR A 210 -3.19 10.88 -5.69
N SER A 211 -2.26 11.63 -5.11
CA SER A 211 -2.48 12.47 -3.93
C SER A 211 -3.61 13.49 -4.10
N GLY A 212 -3.87 13.99 -5.31
CA GLY A 212 -4.98 14.90 -5.60
C GLY A 212 -6.39 14.28 -5.47
N GLU A 213 -6.49 12.95 -5.42
CA GLU A 213 -7.75 12.23 -5.25
C GLU A 213 -8.00 11.79 -3.78
N LEU A 214 -7.07 12.10 -2.88
CA LEU A 214 -7.18 11.80 -1.46
C LEU A 214 -8.08 12.83 -0.77
N LYS A 215 -9.38 12.80 -1.07
CA LYS A 215 -10.36 13.60 -0.33
C LYS A 215 -10.71 12.89 0.98
N ARG A 216 -10.66 13.66 2.08
CA ARG A 216 -11.23 13.26 3.37
C ARG A 216 -12.75 13.32 3.31
#